data_745742450d65df3cfd22e5454d30c71e
#
_entry.id   745742450d65df3cfd22e5454d30c71e
#
_cell.length_a   1.000
_cell.length_b   1.000
_cell.length_c   1.000
_cell.angle_alpha   90.00
_cell.angle_beta   90.00
_cell.angle_gamma   90.00
#
_symmetry.space_group_name_H-M   'P 1'
#
loop_
_entity.id
_entity.type
_entity.pdbx_description
1 polymer ?
#
loop_
_entity_poly.entity_id
_entity_poly.type
_entity_poly.pdbx_seq_one_letter_code
_entity_poly.pdbx_strand_id
1 'polypeptide(L)'
;PDPLSEKTYQSITSEPSIIEILNLIKGSDTVIHGIGNALTMAERRKASPEQVEKIKQGQAVGEAFGYYFNQQGEIVHKVRTVGLQLEDLSDSQHVIAVAGGESKAQAIASYFKPGKSNVLITDEGAAQKLLREISL
;
A
#
# COMPACT_ATOMS: atom_id res chain seq x y z
N PRO A 1 -9.75 -3.96 -12.16
CA PRO A 1 -8.68 -3.49 -13.03
C PRO A 1 -8.14 -2.14 -12.57
N ASP A 2 -6.84 -2.05 -12.45
CA ASP A 2 -6.12 -0.84 -12.09
C ASP A 2 -5.28 -0.36 -13.29
N PRO A 3 -5.14 0.95 -13.51
CA PRO A 3 -5.87 2.03 -12.87
C PRO A 3 -7.27 2.25 -13.48
N LEU A 4 -8.22 2.69 -12.67
CA LEU A 4 -9.56 3.04 -13.14
C LEU A 4 -9.60 4.49 -13.64
N SER A 5 -10.34 4.74 -14.74
CA SER A 5 -10.69 6.10 -15.14
C SER A 5 -11.60 6.73 -14.07
N GLU A 6 -11.61 8.06 -14.01
CA GLU A 6 -12.51 8.81 -13.10
C GLU A 6 -13.96 8.39 -13.29
N LYS A 7 -14.43 8.38 -14.53
CA LYS A 7 -15.81 8.01 -14.87
C LYS A 7 -16.15 6.58 -14.43
N THR A 8 -15.27 5.62 -14.68
CA THR A 8 -15.49 4.22 -14.29
C THR A 8 -15.50 4.08 -12.77
N TYR A 9 -14.58 4.74 -12.07
CA TYR A 9 -14.53 4.74 -10.61
C TYR A 9 -15.82 5.28 -10.01
N GLN A 10 -16.28 6.44 -10.46
CA GLN A 10 -17.55 7.05 -9.99
C GLN A 10 -18.75 6.15 -10.26
N SER A 11 -18.83 5.53 -11.44
CA SER A 11 -19.93 4.61 -11.77
C SER A 11 -19.93 3.39 -10.83
N ILE A 12 -18.79 2.73 -10.64
CA ILE A 12 -18.70 1.54 -9.80
C ILE A 12 -19.00 1.88 -8.34
N THR A 13 -18.43 2.95 -7.81
CA THR A 13 -18.60 3.34 -6.40
C THR A 13 -19.97 3.93 -6.08
N SER A 14 -20.79 4.21 -7.10
CA SER A 14 -22.19 4.64 -6.95
C SER A 14 -23.18 3.48 -6.95
N GLU A 15 -22.75 2.27 -7.33
CA GLU A 15 -23.63 1.10 -7.33
C GLU A 15 -23.99 0.69 -5.89
N PRO A 16 -25.29 0.50 -5.56
CA PRO A 16 -25.73 0.17 -4.20
C PRO A 16 -25.05 -1.09 -3.63
N SER A 17 -24.85 -2.13 -4.43
CA SER A 17 -24.20 -3.36 -4.02
C SER A 17 -22.69 -3.15 -3.71
N ILE A 18 -22.03 -2.25 -4.42
CA ILE A 18 -20.62 -1.90 -4.17
C ILE A 18 -20.52 -1.04 -2.90
N ILE A 19 -21.42 -0.10 -2.69
CA ILE A 19 -21.48 0.71 -1.46
C ILE A 19 -21.62 -0.19 -0.24
N GLU A 20 -22.52 -1.18 -0.30
CA GLU A 20 -22.72 -2.14 0.79
C GLU A 20 -21.44 -2.90 1.12
N ILE A 21 -20.75 -3.43 0.10
CA ILE A 21 -19.48 -4.13 0.27
C ILE A 21 -18.39 -3.22 0.83
N LEU A 22 -18.27 -1.99 0.33
CA LEU A 22 -17.29 -1.03 0.84
C LEU A 22 -17.52 -0.69 2.31
N ASN A 23 -18.77 -0.52 2.71
CA ASN A 23 -19.12 -0.29 4.12
C ASN A 23 -18.78 -1.49 5.00
N LEU A 24 -19.03 -2.71 4.51
CA LEU A 24 -18.64 -3.94 5.21
C LEU A 24 -17.12 -4.05 5.39
N ILE A 25 -16.36 -3.76 4.34
CA ILE A 25 -14.88 -3.77 4.37
C ILE A 25 -14.35 -2.74 5.36
N LYS A 26 -14.88 -1.51 5.33
CA LYS A 26 -14.46 -0.42 6.23
C LYS A 26 -14.79 -0.70 7.70
N GLY A 27 -15.83 -1.49 7.96
CA GLY A 27 -16.22 -1.92 9.30
C GLY A 27 -15.44 -3.12 9.83
N SER A 28 -14.42 -3.61 9.13
CA SER A 28 -13.65 -4.78 9.55
C SER A 28 -12.70 -4.46 10.71
N ASP A 29 -12.76 -5.24 11.79
CA ASP A 29 -11.87 -5.10 12.94
C ASP A 29 -10.42 -5.51 12.62
N THR A 30 -10.25 -6.40 11.65
CA THR A 30 -8.94 -6.93 11.26
C THR A 30 -8.73 -6.76 9.76
N VAL A 31 -7.60 -6.17 9.41
CA VAL A 31 -7.14 -6.01 8.02
C VAL A 31 -5.81 -6.72 7.86
N ILE A 32 -5.73 -7.61 6.87
CA ILE A 32 -4.48 -8.28 6.48
C ILE A 32 -4.12 -7.82 5.07
N HIS A 33 -2.91 -7.31 4.88
CA HIS A 33 -2.48 -6.79 3.58
C HIS A 33 -1.00 -7.03 3.30
N GLY A 34 -0.61 -6.89 2.04
CA GLY A 34 0.78 -6.95 1.60
C GLY A 34 1.44 -5.58 1.49
N ILE A 35 2.78 -5.58 1.46
CA ILE A 35 3.61 -4.43 1.08
C ILE A 35 4.40 -4.84 -0.16
N GLY A 36 4.35 -4.03 -1.21
CA GLY A 36 5.08 -4.23 -2.45
C GLY A 36 6.26 -3.30 -2.60
N ASN A 37 7.24 -3.70 -3.43
CA ASN A 37 8.26 -2.79 -3.94
C ASN A 37 7.61 -1.86 -4.98
N ALA A 38 7.89 -0.55 -4.92
CA ALA A 38 7.22 0.45 -5.73
C ALA A 38 7.30 0.19 -7.24
N LEU A 39 8.50 -0.04 -7.78
CA LEU A 39 8.67 -0.25 -9.22
C LEU A 39 8.08 -1.59 -9.68
N THR A 40 8.24 -2.65 -8.89
CA THR A 40 7.63 -3.95 -9.19
C THR A 40 6.11 -3.86 -9.23
N MET A 41 5.50 -3.10 -8.32
CA MET A 41 4.04 -2.92 -8.32
C MET A 41 3.56 -2.05 -9.48
N ALA A 42 4.32 -1.01 -9.84
CA ALA A 42 4.02 -0.20 -11.01
C ALA A 42 4.03 -1.04 -12.29
N GLU A 43 5.03 -1.91 -12.44
CA GLU A 43 5.13 -2.84 -13.58
C GLU A 43 3.95 -3.82 -13.61
N ARG A 44 3.64 -4.48 -12.49
CA ARG A 44 2.50 -5.42 -12.39
C ARG A 44 1.16 -4.77 -12.73
N ARG A 45 0.98 -3.51 -12.36
CA ARG A 45 -0.23 -2.72 -12.67
C ARG A 45 -0.21 -2.14 -14.08
N LYS A 46 0.84 -2.37 -14.87
CA LYS A 46 1.01 -1.79 -16.21
C LYS A 46 0.86 -0.26 -16.18
N ALA A 47 1.50 0.36 -15.20
CA ALA A 47 1.48 1.81 -15.05
C ALA A 47 1.96 2.51 -16.32
N SER A 48 1.34 3.63 -16.66
CA SER A 48 1.76 4.44 -17.81
C SER A 48 3.17 5.01 -17.61
N PRO A 49 3.90 5.35 -18.68
CA PRO A 49 5.21 5.99 -18.56
C PRO A 49 5.19 7.23 -17.67
N GLU A 50 4.12 8.03 -17.74
CA GLU A 50 3.94 9.21 -16.89
C GLU A 50 3.82 8.84 -15.41
N GLN A 51 3.05 7.80 -15.09
CA GLN A 51 2.90 7.30 -13.72
C GLN A 51 4.22 6.76 -13.18
N VAL A 52 4.94 5.97 -13.98
CA VAL A 52 6.26 5.44 -13.61
C VAL A 52 7.25 6.58 -13.33
N GLU A 53 7.22 7.63 -14.16
CA GLU A 53 8.08 8.80 -13.96
C GLU A 53 7.76 9.53 -12.64
N LYS A 54 6.49 9.74 -12.31
CA LYS A 54 6.06 10.31 -11.00
C LYS A 54 6.53 9.49 -9.83
N ILE A 55 6.44 8.15 -9.92
CA ILE A 55 6.89 7.21 -8.89
C ILE A 55 8.41 7.33 -8.70
N LYS A 56 9.19 7.42 -9.79
CA LYS A 56 10.64 7.59 -9.75
C LYS A 56 11.06 8.96 -9.21
N GLN A 57 10.44 10.03 -9.68
CA GLN A 57 10.73 11.39 -9.22
C GLN A 57 10.41 11.57 -7.73
N GLY A 58 9.34 10.93 -7.25
CA GLY A 58 9.00 10.88 -5.83
C GLY A 58 9.89 9.95 -5.02
N GLN A 59 10.85 9.25 -5.64
CA GLN A 59 11.74 8.29 -4.99
C GLN A 59 10.97 7.23 -4.19
N ALA A 60 9.83 6.74 -4.74
CA ALA A 60 9.03 5.75 -4.08
C ALA A 60 9.81 4.44 -3.90
N VAL A 61 9.74 3.87 -2.72
CA VAL A 61 10.37 2.60 -2.35
C VAL A 61 9.38 1.48 -2.16
N GLY A 62 8.15 1.81 -1.76
CA GLY A 62 7.11 0.84 -1.47
C GLY A 62 5.72 1.25 -1.93
N GLU A 63 4.82 0.27 -1.92
CA GLU A 63 3.41 0.42 -2.25
C GLU A 63 2.55 -0.44 -1.34
N ALA A 64 1.43 0.12 -0.87
CA ALA A 64 0.34 -0.59 -0.23
C ALA A 64 -0.99 0.10 -0.55
N PHE A 65 -2.06 -0.66 -0.82
CA PHE A 65 -3.41 -0.15 -1.14
C PHE A 65 -3.47 0.83 -2.32
N GLY A 66 -2.52 0.80 -3.24
CA GLY A 66 -2.41 1.76 -4.34
C GLY A 66 -1.68 3.06 -4.00
N TYR A 67 -1.19 3.20 -2.77
CA TYR A 67 -0.38 4.33 -2.34
C TYR A 67 1.10 4.00 -2.46
N TYR A 68 1.84 4.84 -3.17
CA TYR A 68 3.28 4.77 -3.31
C TYR A 68 3.93 5.75 -2.34
N PHE A 69 4.90 5.28 -1.59
CA PHE A 69 5.55 6.06 -0.54
C PHE A 69 7.08 6.01 -0.65
N ASN A 70 7.71 7.11 -0.29
CA ASN A 70 9.15 7.26 -0.28
C ASN A 70 9.78 6.67 1.00
N GLN A 71 11.09 6.79 1.12
CA GLN A 71 11.85 6.27 2.26
C GLN A 71 11.46 6.90 3.61
N GLN A 72 10.89 8.11 3.61
CA GLN A 72 10.38 8.81 4.79
C GLN A 72 8.97 8.35 5.18
N GLY A 73 8.31 7.53 4.34
CA GLY A 73 6.92 7.11 4.53
C GLY A 73 5.90 8.12 3.99
N GLU A 74 6.35 9.14 3.26
CA GLU A 74 5.49 10.14 2.66
C GLU A 74 4.88 9.61 1.36
N ILE A 75 3.58 9.87 1.13
CA ILE A 75 2.88 9.47 -0.08
C ILE A 75 3.30 10.36 -1.25
N VAL A 76 3.84 9.76 -2.30
CA VAL A 76 4.34 10.45 -3.49
C VAL A 76 3.49 10.21 -4.73
N HIS A 77 2.69 9.14 -4.74
CA HIS A 77 1.75 8.85 -5.81
C HIS A 77 0.63 7.95 -5.30
N LYS A 78 -0.57 8.09 -5.87
CA LYS A 78 -1.73 7.25 -5.56
C LYS A 78 -2.37 6.77 -6.85
N VAL A 79 -2.64 5.48 -6.91
CA VAL A 79 -3.47 4.86 -7.95
C VAL A 79 -4.90 4.76 -7.45
N ARG A 80 -5.86 5.09 -8.31
CA ARG A 80 -7.28 4.98 -7.95
C ARG A 80 -7.70 3.52 -7.90
N THR A 81 -8.04 3.06 -6.70
CA THR A 81 -8.50 1.69 -6.42
C THR A 81 -9.86 1.70 -5.74
N VAL A 82 -10.66 0.67 -5.96
CA VAL A 82 -11.90 0.43 -5.20
C VAL A 82 -11.59 -0.52 -4.06
N GLY A 83 -11.76 -0.08 -2.83
CA GLY A 83 -11.46 -0.85 -1.62
C GLY A 83 -11.01 0.07 -0.47
N LEU A 84 -10.35 -0.52 0.53
CA LEU A 84 -9.78 0.22 1.66
C LEU A 84 -8.77 1.26 1.21
N GLN A 85 -8.84 2.41 1.83
CA GLN A 85 -7.85 3.47 1.72
C GLN A 85 -6.96 3.47 2.96
N LEU A 86 -5.79 4.10 2.91
CA LEU A 86 -4.90 4.15 4.08
C LEU A 86 -5.55 4.83 5.30
N GLU A 87 -6.42 5.80 5.04
CA GLU A 87 -7.15 6.52 6.08
C GLU A 87 -8.13 5.61 6.84
N ASP A 88 -8.72 4.63 6.15
CA ASP A 88 -9.68 3.68 6.73
C ASP A 88 -9.02 2.75 7.76
N LEU A 89 -7.69 2.56 7.70
CA LEU A 89 -6.98 1.64 8.60
C LEU A 89 -7.01 2.07 10.07
N SER A 90 -7.19 3.36 10.34
CA SER A 90 -7.30 3.87 11.72
C SER A 90 -8.52 3.36 12.47
N ASP A 91 -9.55 2.89 11.76
CA ASP A 91 -10.79 2.38 12.33
C ASP A 91 -10.71 0.88 12.66
N SER A 92 -9.67 0.18 12.18
CA SER A 92 -9.45 -1.24 12.45
C SER A 92 -8.56 -1.46 13.67
N GLN A 93 -8.94 -2.42 14.53
CA GLN A 93 -8.17 -2.75 15.74
C GLN A 93 -6.85 -3.46 15.41
N HIS A 94 -6.87 -4.30 14.38
CA HIS A 94 -5.73 -5.11 13.98
C HIS A 94 -5.41 -4.87 12.50
N VAL A 95 -4.29 -4.23 12.24
CA VAL A 95 -3.77 -4.02 10.87
C VAL A 95 -2.47 -4.79 10.72
N ILE A 96 -2.53 -5.91 10.01
CA ILE A 96 -1.45 -6.89 9.87
C ILE A 96 -0.85 -6.77 8.48
N ALA A 97 0.39 -6.31 8.41
CA ALA A 97 1.15 -6.32 7.17
C ALA A 97 1.91 -7.64 7.01
N VAL A 98 1.84 -8.24 5.83
CA VAL A 98 2.56 -9.46 5.48
C VAL A 98 3.48 -9.17 4.30
N ALA A 99 4.79 -9.21 4.51
CA ALA A 99 5.76 -8.97 3.47
C ALA A 99 7.09 -9.64 3.81
N GLY A 100 7.68 -10.36 2.87
CA GLY A 100 8.94 -11.07 3.04
C GLY A 100 9.90 -10.86 1.86
N GLY A 101 11.16 -11.24 2.08
CA GLY A 101 12.28 -11.07 1.17
C GLY A 101 13.11 -9.82 1.46
N GLU A 102 14.44 -9.97 1.43
CA GLU A 102 15.39 -8.88 1.69
C GLU A 102 15.13 -7.63 0.84
N SER A 103 14.71 -7.82 -0.41
CA SER A 103 14.42 -6.72 -1.34
C SER A 103 13.29 -5.82 -0.90
N LYS A 104 12.43 -6.27 0.03
CA LYS A 104 11.31 -5.50 0.57
C LYS A 104 11.62 -4.77 1.87
N ALA A 105 12.77 -4.98 2.47
CA ALA A 105 13.11 -4.40 3.78
C ALA A 105 12.90 -2.88 3.81
N GLN A 106 13.38 -2.16 2.80
CA GLN A 106 13.22 -0.71 2.72
C GLN A 106 11.74 -0.29 2.59
N ALA A 107 10.96 -0.98 1.78
CA ALA A 107 9.52 -0.73 1.64
C ALA A 107 8.77 -0.99 2.96
N ILE A 108 9.12 -2.08 3.66
CA ILE A 108 8.55 -2.41 4.98
C ILE A 108 8.89 -1.32 5.99
N ALA A 109 10.18 -0.96 6.14
CA ALA A 109 10.62 0.07 7.07
C ALA A 109 9.89 1.40 6.84
N SER A 110 9.76 1.80 5.59
CA SER A 110 9.11 3.05 5.20
C SER A 110 7.60 3.04 5.46
N TYR A 111 6.93 1.91 5.20
CA TYR A 111 5.50 1.74 5.46
C TYR A 111 5.14 1.90 6.95
N PHE A 112 6.01 1.42 7.85
CA PHE A 112 5.76 1.48 9.29
C PHE A 112 6.05 2.84 9.93
N LYS A 113 6.75 3.75 9.26
CA LYS A 113 7.07 5.09 9.81
C LYS A 113 5.84 5.90 10.21
N PRO A 114 4.77 5.98 9.40
CA PRO A 114 3.54 6.69 9.79
C PRO A 114 2.69 5.94 10.85
N GLY A 115 3.03 4.72 11.24
CA GLY A 115 2.32 3.98 12.27
C GLY A 115 0.92 3.47 11.86
N LYS A 116 0.72 3.16 10.58
CA LYS A 116 -0.58 2.71 10.05
C LYS A 116 -0.92 1.24 10.33
N SER A 117 0.08 0.40 10.58
CA SER A 117 -0.09 -1.01 10.94
C SER A 117 0.53 -1.30 12.30
N ASN A 118 -0.01 -2.27 13.01
CA ASN A 118 0.44 -2.64 14.36
C ASN A 118 1.10 -4.03 14.43
N VAL A 119 1.03 -4.82 13.36
CA VAL A 119 1.66 -6.14 13.27
C VAL A 119 2.36 -6.30 11.92
N LEU A 120 3.57 -6.87 11.95
CA LEU A 120 4.30 -7.29 10.77
C LEU A 120 4.55 -8.80 10.83
N ILE A 121 4.15 -9.51 9.77
CA ILE A 121 4.53 -10.90 9.53
C ILE A 121 5.55 -10.87 8.38
N THR A 122 6.77 -11.34 8.66
CA THR A 122 7.87 -11.28 7.70
C THR A 122 8.76 -12.52 7.81
N ASP A 123 9.71 -12.67 6.89
CA ASP A 123 10.71 -13.73 6.92
C ASP A 123 12.04 -13.27 7.56
N GLU A 124 12.92 -14.24 7.79
CA GLU A 124 14.22 -14.00 8.42
C GLU A 124 15.09 -13.03 7.60
N GLY A 125 15.11 -13.18 6.26
CA GLY A 125 15.92 -12.35 5.39
C GLY A 125 15.54 -10.87 5.46
N ALA A 126 14.24 -10.59 5.36
CA ALA A 126 13.72 -9.23 5.52
C ALA A 126 13.96 -8.71 6.94
N ALA A 127 13.72 -9.52 7.97
CA ALA A 127 13.90 -9.13 9.36
C ALA A 127 15.36 -8.78 9.66
N GLN A 128 16.32 -9.58 9.25
CA GLN A 128 17.75 -9.30 9.43
C GLN A 128 18.18 -8.00 8.74
N LYS A 129 17.68 -7.76 7.53
CA LYS A 129 17.98 -6.52 6.81
C LYS A 129 17.34 -5.31 7.45
N LEU A 130 16.09 -5.42 7.91
CA LEU A 130 15.41 -4.37 8.67
C LEU A 130 16.17 -3.98 9.93
N LEU A 131 16.67 -4.95 10.71
CA LEU A 131 17.46 -4.67 11.90
C LEU A 131 18.75 -3.91 11.60
N ARG A 132 19.41 -4.20 10.48
CA ARG A 132 20.62 -3.46 10.06
C ARG A 132 20.30 -2.02 9.63
N GLU A 133 19.14 -1.80 9.00
CA GLU A 133 18.72 -0.49 8.50
C GLU A 133 18.12 0.40 9.60
N ILE A 134 17.50 -0.20 10.63
CA ILE A 134 16.86 0.51 11.76
C ILE A 134 17.83 0.70 12.93
N SER A 135 18.87 -0.11 13.04
CA SER A 135 19.88 -0.03 14.12
C SER A 135 20.84 1.17 13.98
N LEU A 136 20.35 2.19 13.39
CA LEU A 136 21.11 3.43 13.17
C LEU A 136 20.58 4.52 14.14
#